data_17e4de32209f5d7eae10f11209f7a7f7
#
_entry.id   17e4de32209f5d7eae10f11209f7a7f7
#
_cell.length_a   1.000
_cell.length_b   1.000
_cell.length_c   1.000
_cell.angle_alpha   90.00
_cell.angle_beta   90.00
_cell.angle_gamma   90.00
#
_symmetry.space_group_name_H-M   'P 1'
#
loop_
_entity.id
_entity.type
_entity.pdbx_description
1 polymer ?
#
loop_
_entity_poly.entity_id
_entity_poly.type
_entity_poly.pdbx_seq_one_letter_code
_entity_poly.pdbx_strand_id
1 'polypeptide(L)'
;MPETPSTMLDLGTPLPSFSLPDFDGKTVTDADVKGSKALLVAFICKHCPFVRHIRPEFARFAKEYEAKGLKVVAIASNSIDEFPEDGPEGMKQEAADAGYVFPYLFDKDQKVAKTFKAACTPDFFLFDGNRRLVYRGQFDGSRPKNNVPVTGADLRAAADAALAGQKPSDQQRPSMGCNIKWYPGNEPAYFGAPATPAKA
;
A
#
# COMPACT_ATOMS: atom_id res chain seq x y z
N MET A 1 -10.47 8.75 14.57
CA MET A 1 -10.49 7.37 14.05
C MET A 1 -9.38 6.59 14.72
N PRO A 2 -9.63 5.36 15.18
CA PRO A 2 -8.57 4.57 15.82
C PRO A 2 -7.45 4.27 14.83
N GLU A 3 -6.22 4.32 15.32
CA GLU A 3 -5.06 3.86 14.56
C GLU A 3 -5.10 2.34 14.43
N THR A 4 -4.94 1.85 13.22
CA THR A 4 -5.01 0.42 12.91
C THR A 4 -3.65 -0.04 12.37
N PRO A 5 -3.04 -1.07 12.97
CA PRO A 5 -1.82 -1.65 12.45
C PRO A 5 -2.11 -2.56 11.25
N SER A 6 -1.09 -2.71 10.39
CA SER A 6 -1.05 -3.76 9.36
C SER A 6 -1.19 -5.15 9.97
N THR A 7 -1.83 -6.09 9.26
CA THR A 7 -2.00 -7.48 9.71
C THR A 7 -0.69 -8.29 9.65
N MET A 8 0.34 -7.75 9.01
CA MET A 8 1.64 -8.40 8.83
C MET A 8 1.53 -9.75 8.12
N LEU A 9 0.94 -9.74 6.91
CA LEU A 9 0.84 -10.91 6.03
C LEU A 9 2.16 -11.68 5.97
N ASP A 10 2.11 -13.01 5.97
CA ASP A 10 3.29 -13.87 6.03
C ASP A 10 4.26 -13.62 4.86
N LEU A 11 5.55 -13.45 5.17
CA LEU A 11 6.59 -13.34 4.15
C LEU A 11 6.63 -14.61 3.29
N GLY A 12 6.97 -14.44 2.00
CA GLY A 12 6.94 -15.52 1.02
C GLY A 12 5.55 -15.77 0.43
N THR A 13 4.50 -15.10 0.90
CA THR A 13 3.16 -15.17 0.28
C THR A 13 3.27 -14.79 -1.20
N PRO A 14 2.71 -15.61 -2.11
CA PRO A 14 2.65 -15.25 -3.53
C PRO A 14 1.82 -13.99 -3.73
N LEU A 15 2.16 -13.18 -4.74
CA LEU A 15 1.36 -12.03 -5.12
C LEU A 15 -0.09 -12.46 -5.37
N PRO A 16 -1.07 -11.94 -4.61
CA PRO A 16 -2.48 -12.17 -4.92
C PRO A 16 -2.83 -11.61 -6.30
N SER A 17 -3.60 -12.34 -7.07
CA SER A 17 -4.09 -11.87 -8.37
C SER A 17 -5.04 -10.69 -8.19
N PHE A 18 -4.96 -9.72 -9.08
CA PHE A 18 -5.89 -8.60 -9.13
C PHE A 18 -6.19 -8.18 -10.57
N SER A 19 -7.38 -7.65 -10.77
CA SER A 19 -7.82 -7.03 -12.03
C SER A 19 -8.78 -5.90 -11.65
N LEU A 20 -8.29 -4.67 -11.66
CA LEU A 20 -9.02 -3.50 -11.17
C LEU A 20 -8.96 -2.36 -12.16
N PRO A 21 -10.02 -1.53 -12.25
CA PRO A 21 -9.96 -0.30 -13.01
C PRO A 21 -9.09 0.75 -12.29
N ASP A 22 -8.38 1.57 -13.04
CA ASP A 22 -7.85 2.84 -12.55
C ASP A 22 -8.97 3.90 -12.49
N PHE A 23 -8.62 5.11 -12.07
CA PHE A 23 -9.59 6.20 -11.96
C PHE A 23 -10.18 6.67 -13.31
N ASP A 24 -9.58 6.31 -14.45
CA ASP A 24 -10.09 6.59 -15.80
C ASP A 24 -10.85 5.37 -16.39
N GLY A 25 -10.98 4.29 -15.63
CA GLY A 25 -11.68 3.07 -16.01
C GLY A 25 -10.83 2.07 -16.81
N LYS A 26 -9.53 2.33 -17.01
CA LYS A 26 -8.62 1.39 -17.65
C LYS A 26 -8.30 0.25 -16.68
N THR A 27 -8.56 -0.98 -17.11
CA THR A 27 -8.24 -2.17 -16.30
C THR A 27 -6.73 -2.40 -16.26
N VAL A 28 -6.21 -2.61 -15.04
CA VAL A 28 -4.82 -3.00 -14.77
C VAL A 28 -4.83 -4.30 -13.97
N THR A 29 -3.98 -5.24 -14.35
CA THR A 29 -3.91 -6.58 -13.78
C THR A 29 -2.52 -6.86 -13.19
N ASP A 30 -2.42 -7.90 -12.37
CA ASP A 30 -1.13 -8.42 -11.91
C ASP A 30 -0.22 -8.86 -13.08
N ALA A 31 -0.79 -9.22 -14.23
CA ALA A 31 -0.03 -9.54 -15.44
C ALA A 31 0.69 -8.32 -16.04
N ASP A 32 0.10 -7.12 -15.95
CA ASP A 32 0.68 -5.89 -16.51
C ASP A 32 1.95 -5.45 -15.77
N VAL A 33 2.16 -5.94 -14.55
CA VAL A 33 3.34 -5.64 -13.73
C VAL A 33 4.37 -6.78 -13.71
N LYS A 34 4.14 -7.85 -14.49
CA LYS A 34 5.12 -8.92 -14.69
C LYS A 34 6.37 -8.36 -15.37
N GLY A 35 7.53 -8.93 -15.03
CA GLY A 35 8.82 -8.54 -15.62
C GLY A 35 9.53 -7.37 -14.94
N SER A 36 8.92 -6.67 -13.99
CA SER A 36 9.65 -5.73 -13.14
C SER A 36 10.56 -6.47 -12.14
N LYS A 37 11.66 -5.83 -11.75
CA LYS A 37 12.62 -6.42 -10.78
C LYS A 37 12.00 -6.60 -9.39
N ALA A 38 11.07 -5.72 -9.02
CA ALA A 38 10.28 -5.79 -7.80
C ALA A 38 8.95 -5.05 -8.02
N LEU A 39 7.96 -5.33 -7.18
CA LEU A 39 6.63 -4.71 -7.20
C LEU A 39 6.23 -4.25 -5.82
N LEU A 40 5.86 -2.99 -5.69
CA LEU A 40 5.21 -2.45 -4.50
C LEU A 40 3.72 -2.30 -4.75
N VAL A 41 2.90 -2.91 -3.88
CA VAL A 41 1.46 -2.65 -3.81
C VAL A 41 1.21 -1.82 -2.54
N ALA A 42 0.57 -0.66 -2.69
CA ALA A 42 0.28 0.26 -1.60
C ALA A 42 -1.22 0.51 -1.50
N PHE A 43 -1.83 0.19 -0.36
CA PHE A 43 -3.21 0.59 -0.08
C PHE A 43 -3.19 2.00 0.50
N ILE A 44 -3.78 2.94 -0.23
CA ILE A 44 -3.84 4.36 0.13
C ILE A 44 -5.23 4.93 -0.12
N CYS A 45 -5.51 6.10 0.44
CA CYS A 45 -6.73 6.84 0.13
C CYS A 45 -6.53 8.35 0.32
N LYS A 46 -7.35 9.14 -0.31
CA LYS A 46 -7.20 10.61 -0.34
C LYS A 46 -7.43 11.28 1.00
N HIS A 47 -8.45 10.86 1.75
CA HIS A 47 -8.85 11.55 2.99
C HIS A 47 -7.94 11.24 4.19
N CYS A 48 -7.21 10.11 4.19
CA CYS A 48 -6.46 9.63 5.36
C CYS A 48 -5.31 10.58 5.74
N PRO A 49 -5.27 11.08 6.98
CA PRO A 49 -4.19 11.97 7.44
C PRO A 49 -2.82 11.30 7.44
N PHE A 50 -2.73 9.99 7.64
CA PHE A 50 -1.47 9.24 7.55
C PHE A 50 -0.94 9.16 6.11
N VAL A 51 -1.82 8.99 5.13
CA VAL A 51 -1.45 9.05 3.71
C VAL A 51 -1.03 10.46 3.34
N ARG A 52 -1.82 11.48 3.74
CA ARG A 52 -1.50 12.89 3.50
C ARG A 52 -0.14 13.29 4.06
N HIS A 53 0.23 12.75 5.23
CA HIS A 53 1.50 13.01 5.90
C HIS A 53 2.70 12.54 5.07
N ILE A 54 2.64 11.35 4.48
CA ILE A 54 3.75 10.78 3.71
C ILE A 54 3.67 11.10 2.22
N ARG A 55 2.56 11.62 1.71
CA ARG A 55 2.23 11.78 0.29
C ARG A 55 3.35 12.38 -0.56
N PRO A 56 3.95 13.54 -0.19
CA PRO A 56 5.02 14.14 -1.00
C PRO A 56 6.26 13.25 -1.11
N GLU A 57 6.65 12.60 -0.02
CA GLU A 57 7.81 11.71 0.00
C GLU A 57 7.53 10.37 -0.70
N PHE A 58 6.31 9.85 -0.56
CA PHE A 58 5.90 8.66 -1.29
C PHE A 58 5.87 8.88 -2.81
N ALA A 59 5.42 10.04 -3.27
CA ALA A 59 5.48 10.40 -4.69
C ALA A 59 6.94 10.48 -5.19
N ARG A 60 7.85 11.08 -4.42
CA ARG A 60 9.29 11.10 -4.72
C ARG A 60 9.89 9.70 -4.76
N PHE A 61 9.60 8.90 -3.74
CA PHE A 61 10.02 7.51 -3.67
C PHE A 61 9.61 6.74 -4.93
N ALA A 62 8.33 6.79 -5.29
CA ALA A 62 7.82 6.06 -6.46
C ALA A 62 8.54 6.46 -7.74
N LYS A 63 8.72 7.76 -7.99
CA LYS A 63 9.44 8.27 -9.17
C LYS A 63 10.90 7.84 -9.21
N GLU A 64 11.59 7.92 -8.07
CA GLU A 64 12.99 7.51 -7.94
C GLU A 64 13.18 6.01 -8.18
N TYR A 65 12.33 5.19 -7.56
CA TYR A 65 12.49 3.74 -7.60
C TYR A 65 11.95 3.10 -8.89
N GLU A 66 11.00 3.74 -9.57
CA GLU A 66 10.57 3.30 -10.89
C GLU A 66 11.75 3.32 -11.88
N ALA A 67 12.61 4.34 -11.83
CA ALA A 67 13.82 4.42 -12.63
C ALA A 67 14.84 3.30 -12.33
N LYS A 68 14.76 2.71 -11.12
CA LYS A 68 15.61 1.58 -10.69
C LYS A 68 15.02 0.20 -11.03
N GLY A 69 13.78 0.17 -11.55
CA GLY A 69 13.10 -1.07 -11.95
C GLY A 69 12.06 -1.60 -10.95
N LEU A 70 11.71 -0.81 -9.92
CA LEU A 70 10.55 -1.08 -9.07
C LEU A 70 9.28 -0.63 -9.80
N LYS A 71 8.27 -1.47 -9.89
CA LYS A 71 6.91 -1.05 -10.23
C LYS A 71 6.15 -0.72 -8.95
N VAL A 72 5.34 0.34 -9.00
CA VAL A 72 4.42 0.71 -7.92
C VAL A 72 3.00 0.63 -8.45
N VAL A 73 2.10 0.07 -7.63
CA VAL A 73 0.65 0.09 -7.86
C VAL A 73 0.00 0.54 -6.56
N ALA A 74 -0.83 1.56 -6.62
CA ALA A 74 -1.65 1.96 -5.49
C ALA A 74 -3.09 1.45 -5.66
N ILE A 75 -3.75 1.13 -4.54
CA ILE A 75 -5.12 0.62 -4.51
C ILE A 75 -5.91 1.40 -3.46
N ALA A 76 -7.06 1.95 -3.86
CA ALA A 76 -8.06 2.51 -2.96
C ALA A 76 -9.20 1.51 -2.77
N SER A 77 -9.47 1.15 -1.52
CA SER A 77 -10.50 0.15 -1.16
C SER A 77 -11.51 0.67 -0.13
N ASN A 78 -11.56 1.97 0.11
CA ASN A 78 -12.53 2.54 1.04
C ASN A 78 -13.94 2.56 0.45
N SER A 79 -14.94 2.36 1.31
CA SER A 79 -16.33 2.69 1.00
C SER A 79 -16.44 4.17 0.61
N ILE A 80 -17.03 4.44 -0.54
CA ILE A 80 -17.29 5.80 -1.03
C ILE A 80 -18.63 6.36 -0.54
N ASP A 81 -19.40 5.58 0.21
CA ASP A 81 -20.68 6.03 0.78
C ASP A 81 -20.44 7.04 1.91
N GLU A 82 -19.39 6.81 2.72
CA GLU A 82 -18.98 7.74 3.78
C GLU A 82 -17.92 8.75 3.31
N PHE A 83 -17.04 8.35 2.39
CA PHE A 83 -15.92 9.15 1.89
C PHE A 83 -15.91 9.18 0.35
N PRO A 84 -16.82 9.93 -0.26
CA PRO A 84 -16.91 10.02 -1.74
C PRO A 84 -15.60 10.48 -2.39
N GLU A 85 -14.79 11.27 -1.66
CA GLU A 85 -13.49 11.75 -2.13
C GLU A 85 -12.43 10.65 -2.29
N ASP A 86 -12.66 9.44 -1.78
CA ASP A 86 -11.79 8.28 -1.99
C ASP A 86 -12.15 7.49 -3.27
N GLY A 87 -13.20 7.90 -3.97
CA GLY A 87 -13.60 7.34 -5.25
C GLY A 87 -12.77 7.86 -6.43
N PRO A 88 -13.05 7.37 -7.66
CA PRO A 88 -12.25 7.64 -8.85
C PRO A 88 -11.93 9.13 -9.11
N GLU A 89 -12.89 10.02 -8.97
CA GLU A 89 -12.67 11.47 -9.17
C GLU A 89 -11.68 12.04 -8.16
N GLY A 90 -11.83 11.66 -6.87
CA GLY A 90 -10.90 12.11 -5.83
C GLY A 90 -9.51 11.48 -5.95
N MET A 91 -9.44 10.23 -6.39
CA MET A 91 -8.17 9.53 -6.70
C MET A 91 -7.43 10.24 -7.84
N LYS A 92 -8.14 10.60 -8.90
CA LYS A 92 -7.59 11.35 -10.05
C LYS A 92 -7.01 12.68 -9.61
N GLN A 93 -7.76 13.44 -8.81
CA GLN A 93 -7.28 14.69 -8.28
C GLN A 93 -6.07 14.52 -7.38
N GLU A 94 -6.09 13.53 -6.45
CA GLU A 94 -4.94 13.22 -5.58
C GLU A 94 -3.70 12.89 -6.40
N ALA A 95 -3.85 12.05 -7.43
CA ALA A 95 -2.74 11.64 -8.29
C ALA A 95 -2.11 12.86 -9.01
N ALA A 96 -2.96 13.76 -9.52
CA ALA A 96 -2.50 15.00 -10.16
C ALA A 96 -1.79 15.93 -9.17
N ASP A 97 -2.39 16.20 -8.01
CA ASP A 97 -1.86 17.08 -6.99
C ASP A 97 -0.54 16.58 -6.39
N ALA A 98 -0.43 15.27 -6.20
CA ALA A 98 0.76 14.63 -5.64
C ALA A 98 1.85 14.34 -6.68
N GLY A 99 1.51 14.37 -7.96
CA GLY A 99 2.42 13.98 -9.04
C GLY A 99 2.72 12.47 -9.05
N TYR A 100 1.71 11.63 -8.78
CA TYR A 100 1.86 10.18 -8.84
C TYR A 100 2.12 9.71 -10.27
N VAL A 101 3.13 8.87 -10.43
CA VAL A 101 3.55 8.31 -11.74
C VAL A 101 3.12 6.86 -11.95
N PHE A 102 2.43 6.28 -10.99
CA PHE A 102 2.02 4.88 -10.95
C PHE A 102 0.51 4.70 -11.13
N PRO A 103 0.04 3.52 -11.57
CA PRO A 103 -1.37 3.19 -11.59
C PRO A 103 -2.00 3.28 -10.20
N TYR A 104 -3.15 3.96 -10.10
CA TYR A 104 -3.94 4.08 -8.90
C TYR A 104 -5.31 3.46 -9.15
N LEU A 105 -5.56 2.30 -8.53
CA LEU A 105 -6.66 1.40 -8.86
C LEU A 105 -7.78 1.48 -7.82
N PHE A 106 -9.01 1.24 -8.28
CA PHE A 106 -10.19 1.27 -7.42
C PHE A 106 -10.75 -0.12 -7.16
N ASP A 107 -10.60 -0.62 -5.94
CA ASP A 107 -11.11 -1.90 -5.45
C ASP A 107 -12.50 -1.69 -4.82
N LYS A 108 -13.51 -1.43 -5.67
CA LYS A 108 -14.86 -1.06 -5.26
C LYS A 108 -15.52 -2.11 -4.37
N ASP A 109 -15.34 -3.39 -4.67
CA ASP A 109 -15.94 -4.50 -3.91
C ASP A 109 -15.06 -4.98 -2.74
N GLN A 110 -13.91 -4.36 -2.54
CA GLN A 110 -12.97 -4.59 -1.44
C GLN A 110 -12.40 -6.02 -1.39
N LYS A 111 -12.52 -6.76 -2.49
CA LYS A 111 -12.04 -8.14 -2.54
C LYS A 111 -10.52 -8.20 -2.56
N VAL A 112 -9.87 -7.29 -3.30
CA VAL A 112 -8.41 -7.27 -3.39
C VAL A 112 -7.81 -6.89 -2.03
N ALA A 113 -8.35 -5.91 -1.32
CA ALA A 113 -7.94 -5.59 0.04
C ALA A 113 -8.00 -6.81 0.97
N LYS A 114 -9.06 -7.63 0.86
CA LYS A 114 -9.20 -8.86 1.65
C LYS A 114 -8.15 -9.92 1.31
N THR A 115 -7.80 -10.10 0.03
CA THR A 115 -6.78 -11.08 -0.37
C THR A 115 -5.38 -10.71 0.10
N PHE A 116 -5.07 -9.41 0.16
CA PHE A 116 -3.84 -8.87 0.75
C PHE A 116 -3.88 -8.83 2.28
N LYS A 117 -5.03 -9.09 2.90
CA LYS A 117 -5.28 -8.81 4.32
C LYS A 117 -4.91 -7.37 4.70
N ALA A 118 -5.10 -6.43 3.80
CA ALA A 118 -4.88 -5.01 4.07
C ALA A 118 -5.85 -4.53 5.14
N ALA A 119 -5.35 -3.82 6.14
CA ALA A 119 -6.14 -3.39 7.29
C ALA A 119 -6.24 -1.87 7.42
N CYS A 120 -5.25 -1.14 6.94
CA CYS A 120 -5.14 0.31 7.13
C CYS A 120 -4.67 1.01 5.85
N THR A 121 -4.68 2.33 5.89
CA THR A 121 -4.02 3.19 4.90
C THR A 121 -3.10 4.18 5.62
N PRO A 122 -1.84 4.32 5.17
CA PRO A 122 -1.16 3.51 4.14
C PRO A 122 -0.83 2.10 4.63
N ASP A 123 -0.87 1.10 3.73
CA ASP A 123 -0.38 -0.25 3.99
C ASP A 123 0.47 -0.72 2.80
N PHE A 124 1.68 -1.22 3.04
CA PHE A 124 2.67 -1.50 2.01
C PHE A 124 3.04 -2.97 1.93
N PHE A 125 3.07 -3.51 0.69
CA PHE A 125 3.42 -4.89 0.38
C PHE A 125 4.42 -4.89 -0.78
N LEU A 126 5.67 -5.27 -0.50
CA LEU A 126 6.73 -5.34 -1.50
C LEU A 126 7.00 -6.80 -1.88
N PHE A 127 6.96 -7.06 -3.17
CA PHE A 127 7.21 -8.36 -3.77
C PHE A 127 8.51 -8.32 -4.57
N ASP A 128 9.29 -9.39 -4.49
CA ASP A 128 10.51 -9.57 -5.30
C ASP A 128 10.21 -9.88 -6.77
N GLY A 129 11.26 -10.12 -7.56
CA GLY A 129 11.16 -10.48 -8.97
C GLY A 129 10.41 -11.80 -9.23
N ASN A 130 10.34 -12.69 -8.23
CA ASN A 130 9.57 -13.94 -8.26
C ASN A 130 8.14 -13.78 -7.74
N ARG A 131 7.73 -12.55 -7.45
CA ARG A 131 6.40 -12.24 -6.90
C ARG A 131 6.13 -12.91 -5.55
N ARG A 132 7.16 -12.99 -4.72
CA ARG A 132 7.05 -13.40 -3.32
C ARG A 132 7.13 -12.16 -2.44
N LEU A 133 6.26 -12.10 -1.42
CA LEU A 133 6.24 -11.02 -0.44
C LEU A 133 7.54 -11.03 0.36
N VAL A 134 8.32 -9.95 0.26
CA VAL A 134 9.61 -9.81 0.94
C VAL A 134 9.61 -8.70 1.99
N TYR A 135 8.67 -7.78 1.90
CA TYR A 135 8.45 -6.74 2.90
C TYR A 135 6.96 -6.40 3.00
N ARG A 136 6.48 -6.25 4.21
CA ARG A 136 5.21 -5.64 4.56
C ARG A 136 5.42 -4.81 5.82
N GLY A 137 4.89 -3.59 5.81
CA GLY A 137 5.12 -2.73 6.97
C GLY A 137 5.06 -1.25 6.64
N GLN A 138 5.66 -0.45 7.51
CA GLN A 138 5.59 0.99 7.45
C GLN A 138 6.48 1.60 6.36
N PHE A 139 6.13 2.83 5.93
CA PHE A 139 6.98 3.65 5.07
C PHE A 139 8.28 4.04 5.81
N ASP A 140 8.10 4.56 7.01
CA ASP A 140 9.11 4.89 8.00
C ASP A 140 8.48 5.07 9.39
N GLY A 141 9.26 5.51 10.36
CA GLY A 141 8.78 5.75 11.73
C GLY A 141 7.99 7.05 11.92
N SER A 142 7.79 7.85 10.85
CA SER A 142 7.06 9.12 10.96
C SER A 142 5.55 8.91 11.13
N ARG A 143 4.92 9.80 11.87
CA ARG A 143 3.47 9.86 12.07
C ARG A 143 3.03 11.33 12.13
N PRO A 144 1.78 11.67 11.80
CA PRO A 144 1.32 13.06 11.75
C PRO A 144 1.62 13.92 12.98
N LYS A 145 1.90 13.30 14.14
CA LYS A 145 2.07 14.03 15.42
C LYS A 145 3.34 13.67 16.20
N ASN A 146 4.28 12.91 15.61
CA ASN A 146 5.45 12.45 16.36
C ASN A 146 6.76 13.18 16.06
N ASN A 147 6.72 14.24 15.22
CA ASN A 147 7.88 15.06 14.84
C ASN A 147 9.08 14.26 14.24
N VAL A 148 8.86 13.01 13.82
CA VAL A 148 9.86 12.25 13.09
C VAL A 148 9.84 12.67 11.62
N PRO A 149 10.98 12.97 10.99
CA PRO A 149 11.03 13.34 9.58
C PRO A 149 10.48 12.22 8.68
N VAL A 150 9.74 12.60 7.64
CA VAL A 150 9.26 11.67 6.61
C VAL A 150 10.39 11.41 5.62
N THR A 151 10.90 10.20 5.57
CA THR A 151 12.06 9.83 4.74
C THR A 151 11.82 8.57 3.91
N GLY A 152 10.84 7.74 4.28
CA GLY A 152 10.63 6.43 3.69
C GLY A 152 11.74 5.43 3.98
N ALA A 153 12.52 5.62 5.05
CA ALA A 153 13.76 4.87 5.30
C ALA A 153 13.55 3.35 5.31
N ASP A 154 12.48 2.86 5.95
CA ASP A 154 12.24 1.42 6.06
C ASP A 154 11.86 0.81 4.70
N LEU A 155 10.97 1.46 3.95
CA LEU A 155 10.56 1.00 2.63
C LEU A 155 11.71 1.13 1.61
N ARG A 156 12.51 2.20 1.69
CA ARG A 156 13.70 2.38 0.85
C ARG A 156 14.72 1.26 1.04
N ALA A 157 15.05 0.94 2.29
CA ALA A 157 15.98 -0.15 2.61
C ALA A 157 15.47 -1.51 2.07
N ALA A 158 14.18 -1.76 2.21
CA ALA A 158 13.56 -2.99 1.68
C ALA A 158 13.57 -3.03 0.15
N ALA A 159 13.26 -1.90 -0.52
CA ALA A 159 13.27 -1.79 -1.97
C ALA A 159 14.68 -1.95 -2.55
N ASP A 160 15.68 -1.34 -1.93
CA ASP A 160 17.10 -1.48 -2.35
C ASP A 160 17.55 -2.94 -2.26
N ALA A 161 17.23 -3.64 -1.17
CA ALA A 161 17.55 -5.06 -1.03
C ALA A 161 16.84 -5.91 -2.10
N ALA A 162 15.53 -5.72 -2.30
CA ALA A 162 14.76 -6.48 -3.29
C ALA A 162 15.28 -6.24 -4.72
N LEU A 163 15.62 -5.00 -5.08
CA LEU A 163 16.17 -4.67 -6.40
C LEU A 163 17.57 -5.24 -6.61
N ALA A 164 18.35 -5.40 -5.55
CA ALA A 164 19.65 -6.07 -5.56
C ALA A 164 19.56 -7.60 -5.53
N GLY A 165 18.35 -8.18 -5.54
CA GLY A 165 18.15 -9.62 -5.39
C GLY A 165 18.48 -10.17 -4.01
N GLN A 166 18.49 -9.30 -3.00
CA GLN A 166 18.77 -9.64 -1.61
C GLN A 166 17.47 -9.68 -0.81
N LYS A 167 17.47 -10.45 0.28
CA LYS A 167 16.35 -10.48 1.22
C LYS A 167 16.38 -9.26 2.12
N PRO A 168 15.28 -8.45 2.21
CA PRO A 168 15.17 -7.43 3.23
C PRO A 168 15.24 -7.99 4.65
N SER A 169 15.54 -7.14 5.63
CA SER A 169 15.52 -7.52 7.04
C SER A 169 14.18 -8.14 7.45
N ASP A 170 14.21 -9.17 8.27
CA ASP A 170 13.01 -9.77 8.86
C ASP A 170 12.43 -8.93 10.00
N GLN A 171 13.18 -7.97 10.54
CA GLN A 171 12.74 -7.04 11.58
C GLN A 171 11.90 -5.91 10.95
N GLN A 172 10.70 -6.26 10.54
CA GLN A 172 9.78 -5.34 9.87
C GLN A 172 8.72 -4.85 10.86
N ARG A 173 8.47 -3.54 10.83
CA ARG A 173 7.47 -2.90 11.68
C ARG A 173 6.16 -2.72 10.93
N PRO A 174 4.99 -2.96 11.57
CA PRO A 174 3.71 -2.79 10.91
C PRO A 174 3.49 -1.34 10.47
N SER A 175 2.83 -1.14 9.34
CA SER A 175 2.20 0.13 9.03
C SER A 175 1.20 0.49 10.12
N MET A 176 1.06 1.78 10.37
CA MET A 176 0.03 2.34 11.23
C MET A 176 -0.74 3.39 10.44
N GLY A 177 -2.05 3.30 10.45
CA GLY A 177 -2.87 4.25 9.71
C GLY A 177 -4.34 4.21 10.09
N CYS A 178 -5.18 4.87 9.31
CA CYS A 178 -6.62 4.73 9.44
C CYS A 178 -7.06 3.36 8.95
N ASN A 179 -7.97 2.70 9.65
CA ASN A 179 -8.56 1.46 9.14
C ASN A 179 -9.23 1.68 7.78
N ILE A 180 -9.18 0.68 6.91
CA ILE A 180 -9.96 0.64 5.68
C ILE A 180 -11.45 0.77 6.04
N LYS A 181 -12.17 1.62 5.31
CA LYS A 181 -13.61 1.81 5.49
C LYS A 181 -14.35 0.74 4.70
N TRP A 182 -14.73 -0.31 5.41
CA TRP A 182 -15.48 -1.41 4.81
C TRP A 182 -16.93 -1.01 4.59
N TYR A 183 -17.54 -1.51 3.50
CA TYR A 183 -19.00 -1.43 3.37
C TYR A 183 -19.67 -2.24 4.50
N PRO A 184 -20.82 -1.81 5.02
CA PRO A 184 -21.51 -2.56 6.07
C PRO A 184 -21.76 -4.01 5.67
N GLY A 185 -21.36 -4.94 6.53
CA GLY A 185 -21.45 -6.38 6.28
C GLY A 185 -20.36 -6.96 5.38
N ASN A 186 -19.42 -6.13 4.93
CA ASN A 186 -18.26 -6.57 4.12
C ASN A 186 -16.95 -6.60 4.92
N GLU A 187 -17.02 -6.39 6.22
CA GLU A 187 -15.85 -6.41 7.08
C GLU A 187 -15.19 -7.79 7.08
N PRO A 188 -13.85 -7.89 6.91
CA PRO A 188 -13.17 -9.17 6.97
C PRO A 188 -13.05 -9.67 8.42
N ALA A 189 -12.83 -10.98 8.60
CA ALA A 189 -12.70 -11.59 9.91
C ALA A 189 -11.54 -11.02 10.76
N TYR A 190 -10.53 -10.42 10.14
CA TYR A 190 -9.44 -9.74 10.84
C TYR A 190 -9.73 -8.29 11.21
N PHE A 191 -10.88 -7.75 10.82
CA PHE A 191 -11.29 -6.39 11.20
C PHE A 191 -11.47 -6.28 12.71
N GLY A 192 -10.78 -5.33 13.33
CA GLY A 192 -10.81 -5.16 14.78
C GLY A 192 -10.03 -6.21 15.60
N ALA A 193 -9.38 -7.16 14.93
CA ALA A 193 -8.49 -8.08 15.61
C ALA A 193 -7.20 -7.34 16.07
N PRO A 194 -6.66 -7.70 17.26
CA PRO A 194 -5.36 -7.17 17.68
C PRO A 194 -4.28 -7.60 16.66
N ALA A 195 -3.30 -6.71 16.43
CA ALA A 195 -2.15 -7.04 15.59
C ALA A 195 -1.53 -8.35 16.07
N THR A 196 -1.37 -9.32 15.16
CA THR A 196 -0.61 -10.53 15.47
C THR A 196 0.84 -10.11 15.73
N PRO A 197 1.43 -10.40 16.91
CA PRO A 197 2.83 -10.08 17.15
C PRO A 197 3.67 -10.76 16.06
N ALA A 198 4.63 -10.02 15.50
CA ALA A 198 5.61 -10.60 14.59
C ALA A 198 6.25 -11.80 15.32
N LYS A 199 6.18 -12.99 14.73
CA LYS A 199 6.91 -14.14 15.26
C LYS A 199 8.39 -13.77 15.28
N ALA A 200 8.96 -13.81 16.48
CA ALA A 200 10.39 -13.60 16.70
C ALA A 200 11.23 -14.65 15.96
#